data_0463c69d255dbe4ec8119d479ed0e2de
#
_entry.id   0463c69d255dbe4ec8119d479ed0e2de
#
_cell.length_a   1.000
_cell.length_b   1.000
_cell.length_c   1.000
_cell.angle_alpha   90.00
_cell.angle_beta   90.00
_cell.angle_gamma   90.00
#
_symmetry.space_group_name_H-M   'P 1'
#
loop_
_entity.id
_entity.type
_entity.pdbx_description
1 polymer ?
#
loop_
_entity_poly.entity_id
_entity_poly.type
_entity_poly.pdbx_seq_one_letter_code
_entity_poly.pdbx_strand_id
1 'polypeptide(L)'
;MNLVMKSDLAERLDQAETDVLHSRLTAIKNRDGNPMGVEIKRIGQTTAFFARNIPGPSFNLVKGFNEADAEVLDQIVDFYLGKGIPTRLEITPSNGSSDLLKMLHQKGFYQCDFHTTLFAEPSDLMDLPIHAGIDIRRMQRKDFGLFGEVYTKGFGMPGFLSQGIAENNEVLYGNENWVFYLAFVNNEPAGIGVIFMEEGVANLAAAAVLPSFRNRGVHSALIQARIYQAITNNSELVTGQARFGSASQNNMEKAGLKIGYTKAIWIRE
;
A
#
# COMPACT_ATOMS: atom_id res chain seq x y z
N MET A 1 -0.08 10.81 -24.01
CA MET A 1 0.59 12.10 -23.61
C MET A 1 1.53 11.75 -22.46
N ASN A 2 2.79 12.21 -22.49
CA ASN A 2 3.72 11.81 -21.41
C ASN A 2 3.39 12.60 -20.15
N LEU A 3 2.68 12.02 -19.18
CA LEU A 3 2.39 12.64 -17.88
C LEU A 3 3.69 13.02 -17.18
N VAL A 4 3.80 14.29 -16.84
CA VAL A 4 4.91 14.85 -16.05
C VAL A 4 4.43 15.06 -14.62
N MET A 5 5.25 14.69 -13.64
CA MET A 5 4.93 14.87 -12.23
C MET A 5 4.77 16.36 -11.90
N LYS A 6 3.60 16.70 -11.36
CA LYS A 6 3.23 18.01 -10.83
C LYS A 6 2.58 17.83 -9.46
N SER A 7 2.41 18.94 -8.72
CA SER A 7 1.84 18.88 -7.37
C SER A 7 0.45 18.23 -7.32
N ASP A 8 -0.44 18.59 -8.24
CA ASP A 8 -1.78 18.03 -8.34
C ASP A 8 -1.79 16.50 -8.58
N LEU A 9 -0.90 16.01 -9.44
CA LEU A 9 -0.73 14.58 -9.65
C LEU A 9 -0.14 13.89 -8.42
N ALA A 10 0.85 14.50 -7.78
CA ALA A 10 1.45 13.95 -6.55
C ALA A 10 0.43 13.87 -5.41
N GLU A 11 -0.40 14.88 -5.25
CA GLU A 11 -1.50 14.89 -4.27
C GLU A 11 -2.54 13.81 -4.57
N ARG A 12 -2.93 13.64 -5.84
CA ARG A 12 -3.85 12.60 -6.27
C ARG A 12 -3.31 11.19 -5.96
N LEU A 13 -2.01 10.95 -6.17
CA LEU A 13 -1.37 9.67 -5.86
C LEU A 13 -1.28 9.42 -4.35
N ASP A 14 -0.97 10.45 -3.54
CA ASP A 14 -0.92 10.34 -2.08
C ASP A 14 -2.33 10.12 -1.48
N GLN A 15 -3.34 10.79 -2.04
CA GLN A 15 -4.74 10.56 -1.67
C GLN A 15 -5.17 9.14 -1.97
N ALA A 16 -4.89 8.62 -3.18
CA ALA A 16 -5.22 7.24 -3.54
C ALA A 16 -4.57 6.19 -2.61
N GLU A 17 -3.35 6.45 -2.13
CA GLU A 17 -2.69 5.61 -1.14
C GLU A 17 -3.37 5.70 0.24
N THR A 18 -3.83 6.89 0.61
CA THR A 18 -4.61 7.13 1.83
C THR A 18 -5.95 6.39 1.77
N ASP A 19 -6.62 6.40 0.62
CA ASP A 19 -7.91 5.75 0.41
C ASP A 19 -7.80 4.22 0.51
N VAL A 20 -6.72 3.62 -0.02
CA VAL A 20 -6.41 2.19 0.18
C VAL A 20 -6.37 1.84 1.66
N LEU A 21 -5.63 2.62 2.45
CA LEU A 21 -5.46 2.36 3.88
C LEU A 21 -6.76 2.61 4.64
N HIS A 22 -7.48 3.68 4.30
CA HIS A 22 -8.76 4.04 4.90
C HIS A 22 -9.83 2.97 4.61
N SER A 23 -9.99 2.54 3.36
CA SER A 23 -10.92 1.50 2.94
C SER A 23 -10.64 0.18 3.68
N ARG A 24 -9.37 -0.25 3.67
CA ARG A 24 -8.93 -1.47 4.35
C ARG A 24 -9.21 -1.43 5.85
N LEU A 25 -8.75 -0.40 6.53
CA LEU A 25 -8.90 -0.31 7.99
C LEU A 25 -10.35 -0.10 8.41
N THR A 26 -11.16 0.59 7.62
CA THR A 26 -12.61 0.69 7.87
C THR A 26 -13.28 -0.68 7.80
N ALA A 27 -12.98 -1.48 6.79
CA ALA A 27 -13.54 -2.83 6.69
C ALA A 27 -13.10 -3.72 7.86
N ILE A 28 -11.84 -3.66 8.27
CA ILE A 28 -11.32 -4.40 9.42
C ILE A 28 -11.96 -3.92 10.73
N LYS A 29 -12.14 -2.61 10.91
CA LYS A 29 -12.79 -1.99 12.07
C LYS A 29 -14.23 -2.46 12.24
N ASN A 30 -14.95 -2.64 11.12
CA ASN A 30 -16.35 -3.03 11.10
C ASN A 30 -16.59 -4.52 11.38
N ARG A 31 -15.54 -5.31 11.60
CA ARG A 31 -15.67 -6.67 12.13
C ARG A 31 -16.24 -6.63 13.56
N ASP A 32 -17.08 -7.63 13.89
CA ASP A 32 -17.72 -7.70 15.21
C ASP A 32 -16.72 -7.54 16.35
N GLY A 33 -16.95 -6.56 17.21
CA GLY A 33 -16.10 -6.25 18.35
C GLY A 33 -14.79 -5.56 18.00
N ASN A 34 -14.54 -5.17 16.74
CA ASN A 34 -13.29 -4.53 16.29
C ASN A 34 -12.04 -5.27 16.80
N PRO A 35 -11.84 -6.54 16.43
CA PRO A 35 -10.83 -7.41 17.04
C PRO A 35 -9.39 -6.93 16.82
N MET A 36 -9.16 -6.09 15.81
CA MET A 36 -7.84 -5.51 15.54
C MET A 36 -7.60 -4.19 16.28
N GLY A 37 -8.61 -3.67 17.02
CA GLY A 37 -8.50 -2.41 17.75
C GLY A 37 -8.19 -1.24 16.83
N VAL A 38 -8.86 -1.17 15.68
CA VAL A 38 -8.63 -0.13 14.68
C VAL A 38 -9.25 1.19 15.11
N GLU A 39 -8.47 2.24 15.05
CA GLU A 39 -8.91 3.63 15.19
C GLU A 39 -8.46 4.43 13.96
N ILE A 40 -9.37 5.19 13.38
CA ILE A 40 -9.10 6.16 12.32
C ILE A 40 -9.56 7.50 12.85
N LYS A 41 -8.64 8.45 12.96
CA LYS A 41 -8.94 9.76 13.55
C LYS A 41 -8.49 10.89 12.62
N ARG A 42 -9.41 11.79 12.30
CA ARG A 42 -9.05 13.05 11.64
C ARG A 42 -8.60 14.07 12.68
N ILE A 43 -7.43 14.68 12.46
CA ILE A 43 -6.86 15.73 13.31
C ILE A 43 -6.35 16.81 12.35
N GLY A 44 -7.03 17.96 12.32
CA GLY A 44 -6.81 18.95 11.26
C GLY A 44 -7.18 18.39 9.88
N GLN A 45 -6.30 18.53 8.93
CA GLN A 45 -6.44 17.93 7.58
C GLN A 45 -5.84 16.51 7.52
N THR A 46 -5.09 16.13 8.52
CA THR A 46 -4.36 14.87 8.65
C THR A 46 -5.25 13.71 9.07
N THR A 47 -4.96 12.52 8.59
CA THR A 47 -5.58 11.28 9.06
C THR A 47 -4.56 10.41 9.80
N ALA A 48 -4.85 10.14 11.07
CA ALA A 48 -4.08 9.23 11.92
C ALA A 48 -4.73 7.84 11.91
N PHE A 49 -3.97 6.84 11.52
CA PHE A 49 -4.36 5.44 11.47
C PHE A 49 -3.68 4.66 12.59
N PHE A 50 -4.46 3.83 13.27
CA PHE A 50 -3.96 2.95 14.32
C PHE A 50 -4.67 1.60 14.27
N ALA A 51 -3.92 0.52 14.43
CA ALA A 51 -4.43 -0.84 14.53
C ALA A 51 -3.63 -1.61 15.59
N ARG A 52 -4.18 -1.71 16.79
CA ARG A 52 -3.50 -2.26 17.98
C ARG A 52 -2.93 -3.65 17.75
N ASN A 53 -3.71 -4.54 17.14
CA ASN A 53 -3.42 -5.95 17.01
C ASN A 53 -2.92 -6.34 15.60
N ILE A 54 -2.57 -5.36 14.76
CA ILE A 54 -1.92 -5.61 13.47
C ILE A 54 -0.44 -5.22 13.61
N PRO A 55 0.48 -6.19 13.55
CA PRO A 55 1.90 -5.90 13.71
C PRO A 55 2.45 -5.07 12.54
N GLY A 56 3.37 -4.18 12.89
CA GLY A 56 4.15 -3.39 11.93
C GLY A 56 3.63 -1.96 11.71
N PRO A 57 4.47 -1.11 11.11
CA PRO A 57 4.21 0.33 10.98
C PRO A 57 3.24 0.68 9.83
N SER A 58 2.92 -0.26 8.94
CA SER A 58 2.11 0.02 7.73
C SER A 58 0.65 0.38 8.02
N PHE A 59 0.17 0.12 9.24
CA PHE A 59 -1.20 0.41 9.69
C PHE A 59 -1.22 1.40 10.87
N ASN A 60 -0.04 1.88 11.29
CA ASN A 60 0.14 2.76 12.44
C ASN A 60 0.95 3.97 12.00
N LEU A 61 0.30 4.88 11.30
CA LEU A 61 0.96 6.02 10.66
C LEU A 61 -0.02 7.15 10.36
N VAL A 62 0.54 8.28 10.01
CA VAL A 62 -0.16 9.53 9.69
C VAL A 62 -0.02 9.83 8.21
N LYS A 63 -1.14 10.13 7.58
CA LYS A 63 -1.23 10.53 6.17
C LYS A 63 -1.73 11.96 6.01
N GLY A 64 -1.25 12.64 4.96
CA GLY A 64 -1.70 13.97 4.58
C GLY A 64 -1.17 15.10 5.44
N PHE A 65 -0.18 14.84 6.34
CA PHE A 65 0.40 15.89 7.18
C PHE A 65 1.17 16.91 6.34
N ASN A 66 0.86 18.18 6.55
CA ASN A 66 1.47 19.29 5.85
C ASN A 66 1.62 20.50 6.78
N GLU A 67 2.08 21.64 6.27
CA GLU A 67 2.38 22.84 7.06
C GLU A 67 1.14 23.44 7.74
N ALA A 68 -0.06 23.31 7.13
CA ALA A 68 -1.31 23.79 7.73
C ALA A 68 -1.71 23.00 9.00
N ASP A 69 -1.15 21.81 9.20
CA ASP A 69 -1.38 20.97 10.39
C ASP A 69 -0.31 21.15 11.49
N ALA A 70 0.62 22.11 11.33
CA ALA A 70 1.71 22.34 12.30
C ALA A 70 1.20 22.55 13.73
N GLU A 71 0.09 23.27 13.91
CA GLU A 71 -0.52 23.57 15.21
C GLU A 71 -1.12 22.33 15.89
N VAL A 72 -1.51 21.30 15.13
CA VAL A 72 -2.11 20.08 15.65
C VAL A 72 -1.12 18.93 15.82
N LEU A 73 0.18 19.16 15.52
CA LEU A 73 1.20 18.11 15.61
C LEU A 73 1.29 17.49 17.01
N ASP A 74 1.21 18.31 18.06
CA ASP A 74 1.29 17.80 19.43
C ASP A 74 0.08 16.89 19.76
N GLN A 75 -1.12 17.18 19.24
CA GLN A 75 -2.29 16.30 19.37
C GLN A 75 -2.10 14.96 18.65
N ILE A 76 -1.41 14.98 17.50
CA ILE A 76 -1.08 13.76 16.75
C ILE A 76 -0.08 12.92 17.55
N VAL A 77 0.94 13.56 18.11
CA VAL A 77 1.93 12.88 18.96
C VAL A 77 1.26 12.26 20.18
N ASP A 78 0.42 13.01 20.88
CA ASP A 78 -0.29 12.52 22.07
C ASP A 78 -1.20 11.33 21.76
N PHE A 79 -1.80 11.32 20.57
CA PHE A 79 -2.62 10.19 20.13
C PHE A 79 -1.83 8.88 20.05
N TYR A 80 -0.60 8.89 19.53
CA TYR A 80 0.25 7.70 19.45
C TYR A 80 0.98 7.40 20.75
N LEU A 81 1.45 8.42 21.45
CA LEU A 81 2.08 8.28 22.77
C LEU A 81 1.13 7.60 23.77
N GLY A 82 -0.14 8.01 23.80
CA GLY A 82 -1.17 7.39 24.64
C GLY A 82 -1.46 5.92 24.28
N LYS A 83 -0.94 5.43 23.16
CA LYS A 83 -1.04 4.03 22.71
C LYS A 83 0.27 3.25 22.87
N GLY A 84 1.32 3.92 23.34
CA GLY A 84 2.64 3.32 23.58
C GLY A 84 3.40 2.95 22.29
N ILE A 85 3.14 3.66 21.19
CA ILE A 85 3.85 3.45 19.92
C ILE A 85 4.42 4.77 19.40
N PRO A 86 5.50 4.72 18.58
CA PRO A 86 6.06 5.88 17.93
C PRO A 86 5.08 6.58 16.99
N THR A 87 5.17 7.91 16.89
CA THR A 87 4.48 8.68 15.87
C THR A 87 5.23 8.58 14.56
N ARG A 88 4.59 8.09 13.49
CA ARG A 88 5.16 7.92 12.16
C ARG A 88 4.42 8.79 11.15
N LEU A 89 5.15 9.71 10.50
CA LEU A 89 4.64 10.58 9.45
C LEU A 89 5.23 10.16 8.09
N GLU A 90 4.40 10.14 7.06
CA GLU A 90 4.86 10.03 5.68
C GLU A 90 4.75 11.41 5.02
N ILE A 91 5.90 12.01 4.70
CA ILE A 91 5.97 13.35 4.11
C ILE A 91 6.31 13.22 2.63
N THR A 92 5.37 13.60 1.78
CA THR A 92 5.57 13.68 0.34
C THR A 92 6.34 14.95 -0.04
N PRO A 93 7.05 15.00 -1.17
CA PRO A 93 7.72 16.22 -1.63
C PRO A 93 6.77 17.42 -1.82
N SER A 94 5.50 17.16 -2.20
CA SER A 94 4.48 18.22 -2.34
C SER A 94 4.09 18.86 -1.00
N ASN A 95 4.18 18.10 0.09
CA ASN A 95 3.81 18.54 1.44
C ASN A 95 5.03 18.98 2.28
N GLY A 96 6.26 18.71 1.81
CA GLY A 96 7.50 18.91 2.54
C GLY A 96 8.15 20.28 2.28
N SER A 97 7.75 21.35 3.01
CA SER A 97 8.51 22.61 3.00
C SER A 97 9.75 22.55 3.90
N SER A 98 10.74 23.40 3.63
CA SER A 98 11.92 23.51 4.50
C SER A 98 11.56 23.86 5.94
N ASP A 99 10.51 24.67 6.15
CA ASP A 99 10.10 25.10 7.48
C ASP A 99 9.36 23.98 8.21
N LEU A 100 8.53 23.20 7.51
CA LEU A 100 7.94 21.98 8.06
C LEU A 100 9.01 20.99 8.52
N LEU A 101 10.01 20.71 7.69
CA LEU A 101 11.08 19.75 8.03
C LEU A 101 11.94 20.22 9.22
N LYS A 102 12.24 21.53 9.30
CA LYS A 102 12.90 22.12 10.48
C LYS A 102 12.05 21.97 11.76
N MET A 103 10.76 22.26 11.65
CA MET A 103 9.81 22.14 12.77
C MET A 103 9.72 20.70 13.25
N LEU A 104 9.62 19.72 12.36
CA LEU A 104 9.63 18.30 12.73
C LEU A 104 10.92 17.94 13.48
N HIS A 105 12.08 18.37 12.99
CA HIS A 105 13.35 18.15 13.68
C HIS A 105 13.36 18.76 15.08
N GLN A 106 12.91 20.02 15.23
CA GLN A 106 12.82 20.71 16.52
C GLN A 106 11.87 20.02 17.50
N LYS A 107 10.83 19.35 16.98
CA LYS A 107 9.86 18.54 17.75
C LYS A 107 10.35 17.11 18.03
N GLY A 108 11.61 16.82 17.74
CA GLY A 108 12.24 15.53 18.05
C GLY A 108 11.95 14.41 17.04
N PHE A 109 11.42 14.76 15.87
CA PHE A 109 11.33 13.80 14.78
C PHE A 109 12.68 13.67 14.05
N TYR A 110 12.95 12.46 13.56
CA TYR A 110 14.07 12.22 12.64
C TYR A 110 13.59 11.39 11.44
N GLN A 111 14.23 11.59 10.30
CA GLN A 111 13.95 10.81 9.12
C GLN A 111 14.63 9.44 9.23
N CYS A 112 13.87 8.35 9.05
CA CYS A 112 14.37 6.99 9.25
C CYS A 112 14.35 6.13 7.98
N ASP A 113 13.56 6.48 6.96
CA ASP A 113 13.48 5.67 5.72
C ASP A 113 12.97 6.53 4.54
N PHE A 114 12.96 5.91 3.35
CA PHE A 114 12.37 6.42 2.13
C PHE A 114 11.41 5.42 1.51
N HIS A 115 10.31 5.89 0.94
CA HIS A 115 9.35 5.06 0.23
C HIS A 115 9.01 5.68 -1.12
N THR A 116 9.13 4.90 -2.20
CA THR A 116 8.93 5.38 -3.56
C THR A 116 7.50 5.11 -4.00
N THR A 117 6.85 6.11 -4.57
CA THR A 117 5.58 6.01 -5.27
C THR A 117 5.85 6.03 -6.77
N LEU A 118 5.36 5.01 -7.46
CA LEU A 118 5.45 4.88 -8.92
C LEU A 118 4.06 5.03 -9.53
N PHE A 119 4.00 5.47 -10.78
CA PHE A 119 2.75 5.64 -11.50
C PHE A 119 2.90 5.43 -13.01
N ALA A 120 1.79 5.18 -13.68
CA ALA A 120 1.66 5.19 -15.14
C ALA A 120 0.21 5.44 -15.55
N GLU A 121 -0.01 5.84 -16.81
CA GLU A 121 -1.30 5.68 -17.47
C GLU A 121 -1.43 4.20 -17.86
N PRO A 122 -2.55 3.53 -17.59
CA PRO A 122 -2.70 2.11 -17.94
C PRO A 122 -2.55 1.83 -19.43
N SER A 123 -2.92 2.78 -20.28
CA SER A 123 -2.76 2.69 -21.74
C SER A 123 -1.30 2.56 -22.19
N ASP A 124 -0.37 3.14 -21.44
CA ASP A 124 1.07 3.06 -21.74
C ASP A 124 1.65 1.67 -21.40
N LEU A 125 0.87 0.80 -20.74
CA LEU A 125 1.31 -0.49 -20.19
C LEU A 125 0.67 -1.71 -20.88
N MET A 126 0.03 -1.51 -22.04
CA MET A 126 -0.73 -2.58 -22.72
C MET A 126 0.14 -3.70 -23.32
N ASP A 127 1.38 -3.40 -23.68
CA ASP A 127 2.28 -4.32 -24.39
C ASP A 127 3.22 -5.11 -23.46
N LEU A 128 2.77 -5.44 -22.25
CA LEU A 128 3.57 -6.21 -21.30
C LEU A 128 3.73 -7.67 -21.77
N PRO A 129 4.92 -8.26 -21.60
CA PRO A 129 5.20 -9.62 -22.05
C PRO A 129 4.37 -10.65 -21.29
N ILE A 130 3.77 -11.60 -22.01
CA ILE A 130 3.07 -12.74 -21.42
C ILE A 130 4.07 -13.67 -20.75
N HIS A 131 3.85 -14.03 -19.48
CA HIS A 131 4.67 -14.96 -18.74
C HIS A 131 4.16 -16.40 -18.90
N ALA A 132 4.72 -17.13 -19.88
CA ALA A 132 4.34 -18.53 -20.14
C ALA A 132 4.54 -19.41 -18.88
N GLY A 133 3.59 -20.30 -18.62
CA GLY A 133 3.66 -21.23 -17.49
C GLY A 133 3.28 -20.64 -16.13
N ILE A 134 2.84 -19.38 -16.10
CA ILE A 134 2.29 -18.74 -14.90
C ILE A 134 0.80 -18.50 -15.12
N ASP A 135 -0.01 -19.08 -14.25
CA ASP A 135 -1.48 -18.93 -14.27
C ASP A 135 -1.91 -17.98 -13.15
N ILE A 136 -2.58 -16.87 -13.52
CA ILE A 136 -3.08 -15.88 -12.57
C ILE A 136 -4.60 -16.02 -12.49
N ARG A 137 -5.08 -16.36 -11.30
CA ARG A 137 -6.51 -16.57 -11.05
C ARG A 137 -7.06 -15.49 -10.13
N ARG A 138 -8.22 -14.93 -10.46
CA ARG A 138 -9.00 -14.09 -9.54
C ARG A 138 -9.50 -14.98 -8.40
N MET A 139 -9.30 -14.53 -7.17
CA MET A 139 -9.66 -15.28 -5.97
C MET A 139 -11.17 -15.34 -5.75
N GLN A 140 -11.58 -16.42 -5.12
CA GLN A 140 -12.90 -16.60 -4.52
C GLN A 140 -12.78 -16.55 -2.98
N ARG A 141 -13.90 -16.39 -2.28
CA ARG A 141 -13.92 -16.33 -0.81
C ARG A 141 -13.21 -17.51 -0.14
N LYS A 142 -13.36 -18.73 -0.68
CA LYS A 142 -12.72 -19.94 -0.16
C LYS A 142 -11.19 -19.93 -0.21
N ASP A 143 -10.59 -19.03 -0.99
CA ASP A 143 -9.14 -19.00 -1.23
C ASP A 143 -8.37 -18.17 -0.20
N PHE A 144 -9.06 -17.47 0.72
CA PHE A 144 -8.38 -16.57 1.68
C PHE A 144 -7.49 -17.29 2.68
N GLY A 145 -7.79 -18.56 3.03
CA GLY A 145 -6.86 -19.37 3.82
C GLY A 145 -5.51 -19.54 3.12
N LEU A 146 -5.54 -19.93 1.83
CA LEU A 146 -4.33 -20.05 1.00
C LEU A 146 -3.64 -18.69 0.79
N PHE A 147 -4.42 -17.61 0.61
CA PHE A 147 -3.88 -16.25 0.53
C PHE A 147 -3.06 -15.90 1.77
N GLY A 148 -3.59 -16.14 2.97
CA GLY A 148 -2.88 -15.87 4.23
C GLY A 148 -1.57 -16.64 4.35
N GLU A 149 -1.54 -17.89 3.92
CA GLU A 149 -0.31 -18.69 3.90
C GLU A 149 0.73 -18.16 2.93
N VAL A 150 0.33 -17.85 1.69
CA VAL A 150 1.24 -17.30 0.67
C VAL A 150 1.73 -15.92 1.07
N TYR A 151 0.85 -15.09 1.65
CA TYR A 151 1.20 -13.75 2.15
C TYR A 151 2.28 -13.86 3.23
N THR A 152 2.05 -14.63 4.30
CA THR A 152 3.01 -14.77 5.41
C THR A 152 4.36 -15.32 4.96
N LYS A 153 4.36 -16.40 4.18
CA LYS A 153 5.59 -17.00 3.66
C LYS A 153 6.33 -16.06 2.68
N GLY A 154 5.58 -15.38 1.82
CA GLY A 154 6.13 -14.45 0.82
C GLY A 154 6.79 -13.21 1.42
N PHE A 155 6.22 -12.67 2.51
CA PHE A 155 6.78 -11.56 3.26
C PHE A 155 7.73 -11.98 4.39
N GLY A 156 7.96 -13.28 4.59
CA GLY A 156 8.83 -13.79 5.66
C GLY A 156 8.26 -13.55 7.06
N MET A 157 6.94 -13.51 7.18
CA MET A 157 6.25 -13.30 8.45
C MET A 157 6.05 -14.63 9.20
N PRO A 158 5.90 -14.61 10.54
CA PRO A 158 5.59 -15.81 11.31
C PRO A 158 4.29 -16.48 10.85
N GLY A 159 4.31 -17.80 10.69
CA GLY A 159 3.17 -18.58 10.16
C GLY A 159 1.87 -18.46 10.97
N PHE A 160 1.97 -18.21 12.29
CA PHE A 160 0.77 -18.04 13.15
C PHE A 160 -0.06 -16.81 12.78
N LEU A 161 0.48 -15.85 12.01
CA LEU A 161 -0.23 -14.68 11.53
C LEU A 161 -1.14 -14.99 10.32
N SER A 162 -0.98 -16.14 9.69
CA SER A 162 -1.66 -16.49 8.43
C SER A 162 -3.18 -16.38 8.52
N GLN A 163 -3.78 -16.92 9.59
CA GLN A 163 -5.23 -16.85 9.79
C GLN A 163 -5.71 -15.40 9.96
N GLY A 164 -5.05 -14.60 10.80
CA GLY A 164 -5.43 -13.21 11.01
C GLY A 164 -5.28 -12.37 9.73
N ILE A 165 -4.26 -12.65 8.91
CA ILE A 165 -4.08 -12.02 7.60
C ILE A 165 -5.20 -12.44 6.64
N ALA A 166 -5.56 -13.72 6.59
CA ALA A 166 -6.66 -14.21 5.78
C ALA A 166 -7.96 -13.49 6.13
N GLU A 167 -8.33 -13.49 7.40
CA GLU A 167 -9.56 -12.85 7.92
C GLU A 167 -9.60 -11.34 7.66
N ASN A 168 -8.48 -10.63 7.88
CA ASN A 168 -8.40 -9.18 7.66
C ASN A 168 -8.43 -8.78 6.17
N ASN A 169 -8.18 -9.71 5.26
CA ASN A 169 -8.34 -9.47 3.83
C ASN A 169 -9.68 -10.01 3.29
N GLU A 170 -10.22 -11.08 3.87
CA GLU A 170 -11.51 -11.63 3.47
C GLU A 170 -12.65 -10.61 3.65
N VAL A 171 -12.60 -9.73 4.66
CA VAL A 171 -13.61 -8.69 4.87
C VAL A 171 -13.69 -7.68 3.73
N LEU A 172 -12.67 -7.60 2.88
CA LEU A 172 -12.63 -6.77 1.68
C LEU A 172 -13.28 -7.48 0.48
N TYR A 173 -13.50 -8.80 0.57
CA TYR A 173 -14.10 -9.57 -0.51
C TYR A 173 -15.58 -9.19 -0.67
N GLY A 174 -15.98 -8.87 -1.88
CA GLY A 174 -17.33 -8.40 -2.21
C GLY A 174 -17.44 -6.87 -2.27
N ASN A 175 -16.42 -6.13 -1.83
CA ASN A 175 -16.27 -4.73 -2.18
C ASN A 175 -15.65 -4.66 -3.58
N GLU A 176 -16.35 -4.05 -4.53
CA GLU A 176 -15.96 -3.98 -5.96
C GLU A 176 -14.65 -3.23 -6.22
N ASN A 177 -14.25 -2.36 -5.28
CA ASN A 177 -12.98 -1.65 -5.36
C ASN A 177 -11.76 -2.57 -5.13
N TRP A 178 -11.97 -3.75 -4.52
CA TRP A 178 -10.90 -4.69 -4.17
C TRP A 178 -10.91 -5.93 -5.05
N VAL A 179 -9.79 -6.24 -5.67
CA VAL A 179 -9.59 -7.50 -6.42
C VAL A 179 -8.34 -8.21 -5.95
N PHE A 180 -8.48 -9.51 -5.72
CA PHE A 180 -7.44 -10.38 -5.21
C PHE A 180 -7.06 -11.44 -6.23
N TYR A 181 -5.79 -11.75 -6.34
CA TYR A 181 -5.23 -12.73 -7.25
C TYR A 181 -4.33 -13.74 -6.56
N LEU A 182 -4.39 -14.99 -7.03
CA LEU A 182 -3.40 -16.03 -6.78
C LEU A 182 -2.64 -16.33 -8.07
N ALA A 183 -1.33 -16.44 -7.95
CA ALA A 183 -0.45 -16.93 -9.02
C ALA A 183 -0.12 -18.38 -8.79
N PHE A 184 -0.14 -19.18 -9.86
CA PHE A 184 0.23 -20.59 -9.86
C PHE A 184 1.33 -20.85 -10.89
N VAL A 185 2.26 -21.73 -10.56
CA VAL A 185 3.28 -22.28 -11.47
C VAL A 185 3.17 -23.79 -11.39
N ASN A 186 2.91 -24.47 -12.52
CA ASN A 186 2.65 -25.93 -12.55
C ASN A 186 1.55 -26.37 -11.56
N ASN A 187 0.49 -25.58 -11.43
CA ASN A 187 -0.61 -25.77 -10.47
C ASN A 187 -0.22 -25.64 -8.98
N GLU A 188 1.01 -25.25 -8.65
CA GLU A 188 1.42 -24.95 -7.28
C GLU A 188 1.24 -23.45 -6.98
N PRO A 189 0.70 -23.07 -5.82
CA PRO A 189 0.60 -21.67 -5.42
C PRO A 189 1.99 -21.03 -5.37
N ALA A 190 2.15 -19.87 -6.02
CA ALA A 190 3.44 -19.22 -6.18
C ALA A 190 3.48 -17.78 -5.65
N GLY A 191 2.33 -17.09 -5.63
CA GLY A 191 2.27 -15.71 -5.21
C GLY A 191 0.84 -15.18 -5.07
N ILE A 192 0.75 -13.98 -4.52
CA ILE A 192 -0.51 -13.22 -4.38
C ILE A 192 -0.35 -11.80 -4.95
N GLY A 193 -1.45 -11.24 -5.40
CA GLY A 193 -1.54 -9.83 -5.80
C GLY A 193 -2.88 -9.23 -5.42
N VAL A 194 -2.86 -7.98 -4.98
CA VAL A 194 -4.06 -7.24 -4.59
C VAL A 194 -4.05 -5.90 -5.30
N ILE A 195 -5.20 -5.49 -5.81
CA ILE A 195 -5.42 -4.16 -6.39
C ILE A 195 -6.64 -3.52 -5.73
N PHE A 196 -6.55 -2.23 -5.50
CA PHE A 196 -7.63 -1.37 -5.06
C PHE A 196 -7.87 -0.29 -6.11
N MET A 197 -9.13 0.00 -6.45
CA MET A 197 -9.49 0.94 -7.50
C MET A 197 -10.58 1.87 -6.98
N GLU A 198 -10.29 3.17 -6.95
CA GLU A 198 -11.22 4.21 -6.52
C GLU A 198 -10.87 5.52 -7.21
N GLU A 199 -11.85 6.38 -7.50
CA GLU A 199 -11.68 7.71 -8.10
C GLU A 199 -10.74 7.74 -9.32
N GLY A 200 -10.86 6.72 -10.18
CA GLY A 200 -10.05 6.61 -11.41
C GLY A 200 -8.58 6.22 -11.17
N VAL A 201 -8.18 5.89 -9.95
CA VAL A 201 -6.82 5.44 -9.62
C VAL A 201 -6.82 3.98 -9.18
N ALA A 202 -6.00 3.15 -9.84
CA ALA A 202 -5.77 1.77 -9.49
C ALA A 202 -4.46 1.63 -8.69
N ASN A 203 -4.55 1.24 -7.44
CA ASN A 203 -3.40 1.06 -6.56
C ASN A 203 -3.00 -0.43 -6.48
N LEU A 204 -1.75 -0.75 -6.81
CA LEU A 204 -1.14 -2.07 -6.66
C LEU A 204 -0.86 -2.36 -5.18
N ALA A 205 -1.92 -2.57 -4.40
CA ALA A 205 -1.95 -2.49 -2.94
C ALA A 205 -1.06 -3.50 -2.20
N ALA A 206 -0.87 -4.71 -2.74
CA ALA A 206 0.04 -5.70 -2.18
C ALA A 206 0.43 -6.75 -3.23
N ALA A 207 1.64 -7.29 -3.13
CA ALA A 207 2.03 -8.50 -3.83
C ALA A 207 3.13 -9.22 -3.05
N ALA A 208 3.08 -10.55 -3.03
CA ALA A 208 4.11 -11.39 -2.47
C ALA A 208 4.33 -12.64 -3.33
N VAL A 209 5.57 -13.09 -3.42
CA VAL A 209 5.96 -14.30 -4.12
C VAL A 209 6.69 -15.23 -3.15
N LEU A 210 6.29 -16.48 -3.12
CA LEU A 210 6.95 -17.50 -2.32
C LEU A 210 8.44 -17.61 -2.67
N PRO A 211 9.34 -17.78 -1.69
CA PRO A 211 10.79 -17.83 -1.93
C PRO A 211 11.22 -18.79 -3.06
N SER A 212 10.59 -19.98 -3.13
CA SER A 212 10.87 -21.01 -4.14
C SER A 212 10.49 -20.62 -5.58
N PHE A 213 9.64 -19.59 -5.75
CA PHE A 213 9.16 -19.12 -7.06
C PHE A 213 9.70 -17.73 -7.43
N ARG A 214 10.59 -17.15 -6.63
CA ARG A 214 11.25 -15.88 -6.96
C ARG A 214 12.13 -16.01 -8.21
N ASN A 215 12.33 -14.87 -8.87
CA ASN A 215 13.12 -14.78 -10.12
C ASN A 215 12.60 -15.63 -11.30
N ARG A 216 11.31 -16.03 -11.25
CA ARG A 216 10.63 -16.80 -12.32
C ARG A 216 9.53 -16.00 -13.02
N GLY A 217 9.50 -14.67 -12.89
CA GLY A 217 8.50 -13.83 -13.54
C GLY A 217 7.14 -13.71 -12.82
N VAL A 218 6.92 -14.42 -11.70
CA VAL A 218 5.64 -14.46 -10.98
C VAL A 218 5.19 -13.06 -10.54
N HIS A 219 6.10 -12.25 -10.00
CA HIS A 219 5.76 -10.88 -9.58
C HIS A 219 5.38 -9.99 -10.78
N SER A 220 6.08 -10.11 -11.90
CA SER A 220 5.77 -9.38 -13.14
C SER A 220 4.41 -9.80 -13.70
N ALA A 221 4.09 -11.09 -13.70
CA ALA A 221 2.77 -11.59 -14.10
C ALA A 221 1.64 -11.06 -13.21
N LEU A 222 1.88 -10.96 -11.89
CA LEU A 222 0.93 -10.34 -10.95
C LEU A 222 0.78 -8.83 -11.17
N ILE A 223 1.84 -8.10 -11.53
CA ILE A 223 1.75 -6.69 -11.91
C ILE A 223 0.88 -6.58 -13.17
N GLN A 224 1.17 -7.35 -14.21
CA GLN A 224 0.44 -7.34 -15.47
C GLN A 224 -1.06 -7.63 -15.28
N ALA A 225 -1.42 -8.65 -14.53
CA ALA A 225 -2.82 -8.99 -14.26
C ALA A 225 -3.57 -7.84 -13.58
N ARG A 226 -2.92 -7.13 -12.65
CA ARG A 226 -3.51 -5.98 -11.96
C ARG A 226 -3.61 -4.76 -12.87
N ILE A 227 -2.63 -4.51 -13.75
CA ILE A 227 -2.71 -3.46 -14.77
C ILE A 227 -3.87 -3.74 -15.73
N TYR A 228 -4.01 -4.99 -16.19
CA TYR A 228 -5.14 -5.39 -17.02
C TYR A 228 -6.48 -5.14 -16.33
N GLN A 229 -6.58 -5.44 -15.02
CA GLN A 229 -7.77 -5.12 -14.23
C GLN A 229 -8.04 -3.61 -14.18
N ALA A 230 -7.00 -2.79 -14.03
CA ALA A 230 -7.13 -1.32 -14.05
C ALA A 230 -7.67 -0.82 -15.38
N ILE A 231 -7.17 -1.36 -16.52
CA ILE A 231 -7.66 -1.05 -17.88
C ILE A 231 -9.15 -1.42 -17.98
N THR A 232 -9.51 -2.64 -17.57
CA THR A 232 -10.90 -3.14 -17.64
C THR A 232 -11.85 -2.29 -16.79
N ASN A 233 -11.35 -1.71 -15.70
CA ASN A 233 -12.10 -0.81 -14.81
C ASN A 233 -12.07 0.65 -15.25
N ASN A 234 -11.53 0.96 -16.43
CA ASN A 234 -11.36 2.31 -16.96
C ASN A 234 -10.60 3.25 -16.00
N SER A 235 -9.64 2.73 -15.25
CA SER A 235 -8.80 3.56 -14.40
C SER A 235 -7.92 4.47 -15.27
N GLU A 236 -7.75 5.72 -14.86
CA GLU A 236 -6.93 6.72 -15.55
C GLU A 236 -5.45 6.57 -15.18
N LEU A 237 -5.19 6.13 -13.94
CA LEU A 237 -3.86 5.97 -13.38
C LEU A 237 -3.69 4.59 -12.74
N VAL A 238 -2.50 4.03 -12.86
CA VAL A 238 -2.00 2.94 -12.02
C VAL A 238 -0.91 3.50 -11.13
N THR A 239 -0.96 3.18 -9.85
CA THR A 239 0.09 3.53 -8.87
C THR A 239 0.51 2.33 -8.04
N GLY A 240 1.70 2.37 -7.51
CA GLY A 240 2.19 1.37 -6.58
C GLY A 240 3.33 1.93 -5.74
N GLN A 241 3.46 1.44 -4.51
CA GLN A 241 4.47 1.90 -3.58
C GLN A 241 5.44 0.79 -3.26
N ALA A 242 6.69 1.15 -3.10
CA ALA A 242 7.74 0.21 -2.70
C ALA A 242 8.85 0.92 -1.93
N ARG A 243 9.56 0.16 -1.11
CA ARG A 243 10.80 0.64 -0.52
C ARG A 243 11.78 1.00 -1.62
N PHE A 244 12.46 2.13 -1.48
CA PHE A 244 13.45 2.60 -2.46
C PHE A 244 14.50 1.53 -2.79
N GLY A 245 14.75 1.31 -4.08
CA GLY A 245 15.72 0.33 -4.57
C GLY A 245 15.34 -1.14 -4.39
N SER A 246 14.10 -1.45 -3.95
CA SER A 246 13.65 -2.82 -3.75
C SER A 246 13.36 -3.56 -5.05
N ALA A 247 13.35 -4.90 -4.99
CA ALA A 247 12.92 -5.73 -6.13
C ALA A 247 11.49 -5.41 -6.59
N SER A 248 10.61 -4.98 -5.68
CA SER A 248 9.25 -4.56 -6.01
C SER A 248 9.26 -3.30 -6.87
N GLN A 249 10.02 -2.27 -6.48
CA GLN A 249 10.21 -1.06 -7.28
C GLN A 249 10.76 -1.41 -8.66
N ASN A 250 11.88 -2.15 -8.71
CA ASN A 250 12.53 -2.53 -9.97
C ASN A 250 11.58 -3.28 -10.92
N ASN A 251 10.70 -4.14 -10.39
CA ASN A 251 9.74 -4.86 -11.22
C ASN A 251 8.61 -3.95 -11.74
N MET A 252 8.19 -2.96 -10.97
CA MET A 252 7.22 -1.96 -11.42
C MET A 252 7.82 -1.06 -12.49
N GLU A 253 9.08 -0.61 -12.33
CA GLU A 253 9.79 0.16 -13.37
C GLU A 253 9.95 -0.65 -14.68
N LYS A 254 10.32 -1.94 -14.58
CA LYS A 254 10.38 -2.84 -15.74
C LYS A 254 9.03 -3.06 -16.40
N ALA A 255 7.94 -2.95 -15.66
CA ALA A 255 6.59 -2.98 -16.18
C ALA A 255 6.14 -1.62 -16.76
N GLY A 256 7.02 -0.61 -16.79
CA GLY A 256 6.76 0.69 -17.42
C GLY A 256 6.24 1.77 -16.46
N LEU A 257 6.06 1.47 -15.18
CA LEU A 257 5.72 2.52 -14.21
C LEU A 257 6.94 3.44 -14.01
N LYS A 258 6.68 4.74 -13.91
CA LYS A 258 7.70 5.77 -13.68
C LYS A 258 7.73 6.12 -12.18
N ILE A 259 8.89 6.46 -11.66
CA ILE A 259 8.99 7.03 -10.33
C ILE A 259 8.31 8.40 -10.35
N GLY A 260 7.27 8.56 -9.54
CA GLY A 260 6.60 9.82 -9.32
C GLY A 260 7.37 10.67 -8.32
N TYR A 261 7.54 10.14 -7.14
CA TYR A 261 8.30 10.78 -6.07
C TYR A 261 8.78 9.74 -5.05
N THR A 262 9.68 10.18 -4.19
CA THR A 262 10.11 9.43 -3.00
C THR A 262 9.71 10.25 -1.77
N LYS A 263 8.87 9.70 -0.92
CA LYS A 263 8.45 10.29 0.33
C LYS A 263 9.45 9.97 1.45
N ALA A 264 9.61 10.92 2.36
CA ALA A 264 10.41 10.76 3.55
C ALA A 264 9.57 10.20 4.69
N ILE A 265 10.11 9.22 5.40
CA ILE A 265 9.47 8.64 6.58
C ILE A 265 10.10 9.25 7.81
N TRP A 266 9.30 9.98 8.57
CA TRP A 266 9.71 10.63 9.81
C TRP A 266 9.11 9.90 11.00
N ILE A 267 9.88 9.77 12.07
CA ILE A 267 9.47 9.08 13.29
C ILE A 267 9.86 9.88 14.52
N ARG A 268 9.01 9.83 15.54
CA ARG A 268 9.28 10.29 16.90
C ARG A 268 8.90 9.20 17.88
N GLU A 269 9.86 8.77 18.70
CA GLU A 269 9.68 7.77 19.76
C GLU A 269 9.05 8.38 21.03
#